data_cd45b0e3db19021ffad445eb0c11d5cb
#
_entry.id   cd45b0e3db19021ffad445eb0c11d5cb
#
_cell.length_a   1.000
_cell.length_b   1.000
_cell.length_c   1.000
_cell.angle_alpha   90.00
_cell.angle_beta   90.00
_cell.angle_gamma   90.00
#
_symmetry.space_group_name_H-M   'P 1'
#
loop_
_entity.id
_entity.type
_entity.pdbx_description
1 polymer ?
#
loop_
_entity_poly.entity_id
_entity_poly.type
_entity_poly.pdbx_seq_one_letter_code
_entity_poly.pdbx_strand_id
1 'polypeptide(L)'
;MNELAYFLATAERGFVLDVDDVVDSLIREGVLLQIDWSGEDRPGQVVQFVAGRVEAFGKDRGIVAAVESAAGEADGAGMERGEHVPALLRAVDDALAVAGLALGELRSGDDTYRVGVMRRTRASSRAWGVDRPSPELLYTVVCPCGGMNVWQLPRTEAKPADGECDSCGLNLFDSAGTPIVSMAVENAG
;
A
#
# COMPACT_ATOMS: atom_id res chain seq x y z
N MET A 1 -21.42 0.63 -14.92
CA MET A 1 -20.10 0.47 -15.61
C MET A 1 -19.30 -0.46 -14.72
N ASN A 2 -18.80 -1.57 -15.27
CA ASN A 2 -18.10 -2.55 -14.44
C ASN A 2 -16.79 -1.92 -13.92
N GLU A 3 -16.66 -1.76 -12.60
CA GLU A 3 -15.50 -1.09 -11.98
C GLU A 3 -14.16 -1.78 -12.31
N LEU A 4 -14.20 -3.09 -12.60
CA LEU A 4 -13.03 -3.85 -13.03
C LEU A 4 -12.53 -3.46 -14.44
N ALA A 5 -13.32 -2.71 -15.22
CA ALA A 5 -12.87 -2.21 -16.52
C ALA A 5 -11.68 -1.23 -16.45
N TYR A 6 -11.37 -0.70 -15.28
CA TYR A 6 -10.16 0.11 -15.08
C TYR A 6 -8.86 -0.67 -15.32
N PHE A 7 -8.86 -1.98 -15.07
CA PHE A 7 -7.70 -2.85 -15.25
C PHE A 7 -7.49 -3.30 -16.70
N LEU A 8 -8.47 -3.11 -17.59
CA LEU A 8 -8.40 -3.56 -18.96
C LEU A 8 -7.71 -2.52 -19.86
N ALA A 9 -6.70 -2.94 -20.60
CA ALA A 9 -6.17 -2.19 -21.73
C ALA A 9 -7.21 -2.13 -22.86
N THR A 10 -7.03 -1.22 -23.82
CA THR A 10 -8.03 -1.00 -24.86
C THR A 10 -8.28 -2.27 -25.71
N ALA A 11 -7.25 -3.04 -25.98
CA ALA A 11 -7.35 -4.30 -26.74
C ALA A 11 -8.07 -5.43 -25.97
N GLU A 12 -8.10 -5.35 -24.65
CA GLU A 12 -8.66 -6.38 -23.77
C GLU A 12 -10.14 -6.19 -23.45
N ARG A 13 -10.71 -5.07 -23.83
CA ARG A 13 -12.13 -4.73 -23.54
C ARG A 13 -13.14 -5.69 -24.20
N GLY A 14 -12.68 -6.54 -25.10
CA GLY A 14 -13.47 -7.59 -25.73
C GLY A 14 -13.35 -8.95 -25.05
N PHE A 15 -12.63 -9.07 -23.94
CA PHE A 15 -12.52 -10.34 -23.22
C PHE A 15 -13.89 -10.80 -22.72
N VAL A 16 -14.21 -12.05 -22.99
CA VAL A 16 -15.38 -12.72 -22.43
C VAL A 16 -14.99 -13.21 -21.04
N LEU A 17 -15.37 -12.44 -20.02
CA LEU A 17 -15.16 -12.84 -18.63
C LEU A 17 -16.30 -13.71 -18.16
N ASP A 18 -15.98 -14.78 -17.43
CA ASP A 18 -16.99 -15.57 -16.74
C ASP A 18 -17.66 -14.70 -15.67
N VAL A 19 -18.99 -14.58 -15.74
CA VAL A 19 -19.75 -13.66 -14.89
C VAL A 19 -19.78 -14.17 -13.44
N ASP A 20 -19.67 -15.48 -13.24
CA ASP A 20 -19.69 -16.11 -11.92
C ASP A 20 -18.31 -16.08 -11.23
N ASP A 21 -17.24 -15.89 -12.02
CA ASP A 21 -15.86 -15.88 -11.51
C ASP A 21 -14.95 -14.88 -12.26
N VAL A 22 -15.34 -13.62 -12.21
CA VAL A 22 -14.66 -12.55 -12.95
C VAL A 22 -13.22 -12.36 -12.50
N VAL A 23 -12.94 -12.47 -11.18
CA VAL A 23 -11.59 -12.23 -10.64
C VAL A 23 -10.62 -13.30 -11.10
N ASP A 24 -11.00 -14.59 -11.01
CA ASP A 24 -10.15 -15.68 -11.45
C ASP A 24 -9.96 -15.68 -12.98
N SER A 25 -10.98 -15.23 -13.72
CA SER A 25 -10.84 -14.99 -15.16
C SER A 25 -9.79 -13.92 -15.47
N LEU A 26 -9.80 -12.79 -14.73
CA LEU A 26 -8.79 -11.73 -14.90
C LEU A 26 -7.38 -12.17 -14.49
N ILE A 27 -7.25 -13.03 -13.49
CA ILE A 27 -5.97 -13.63 -13.11
C ILE A 27 -5.47 -14.56 -14.21
N ARG A 28 -6.34 -15.44 -14.72
CA ARG A 28 -6.02 -16.39 -15.80
C ARG A 28 -5.59 -15.69 -17.08
N GLU A 29 -6.24 -14.57 -17.41
CA GLU A 29 -5.89 -13.75 -18.58
C GLU A 29 -4.70 -12.81 -18.33
N GLY A 30 -4.06 -12.87 -17.15
CA GLY A 30 -2.90 -12.05 -16.81
C GLY A 30 -3.21 -10.55 -16.65
N VAL A 31 -4.46 -10.19 -16.42
CA VAL A 31 -4.89 -8.80 -16.12
C VAL A 31 -4.67 -8.46 -14.66
N LEU A 32 -4.85 -9.45 -13.78
CA LEU A 32 -4.54 -9.38 -12.35
C LEU A 32 -3.43 -10.35 -12.00
N LEU A 33 -2.65 -9.99 -11.00
CA LEU A 33 -1.68 -10.87 -10.34
C LEU A 33 -2.15 -11.12 -8.91
N GLN A 34 -2.04 -12.37 -8.47
CA GLN A 34 -2.27 -12.76 -7.09
C GLN A 34 -0.92 -12.97 -6.40
N ILE A 35 -0.76 -12.42 -5.19
CA ILE A 35 0.47 -12.49 -4.39
C ILE A 35 0.05 -12.83 -2.96
N ASP A 36 0.74 -13.78 -2.34
CA ASP A 36 0.58 -14.09 -0.92
C ASP A 36 1.15 -12.96 -0.04
N TRP A 37 0.58 -12.73 1.13
CA TRP A 37 1.07 -11.72 2.08
C TRP A 37 2.52 -11.95 2.51
N SER A 38 2.98 -13.19 2.45
CA SER A 38 4.35 -13.57 2.82
C SER A 38 5.40 -13.23 1.76
N GLY A 39 4.99 -12.90 0.54
CA GLY A 39 5.88 -12.51 -0.54
C GLY A 39 5.49 -13.05 -1.90
N GLU A 40 6.37 -12.82 -2.87
CA GLU A 40 6.25 -13.33 -4.22
C GLU A 40 6.53 -14.85 -4.28
N ASP A 41 5.79 -15.62 -5.08
CA ASP A 41 6.08 -17.03 -5.36
C ASP A 41 7.44 -17.23 -6.04
N ARG A 42 7.85 -16.24 -6.82
CA ARG A 42 9.13 -16.20 -7.53
C ARG A 42 9.68 -14.78 -7.50
N PRO A 43 10.97 -14.59 -7.19
CA PRO A 43 11.58 -13.27 -7.20
C PRO A 43 11.32 -12.52 -8.52
N GLY A 44 10.87 -11.28 -8.41
CA GLY A 44 10.55 -10.43 -9.54
C GLY A 44 9.24 -10.73 -10.26
N GLN A 45 8.34 -11.51 -9.67
CA GLN A 45 7.02 -11.83 -10.23
C GLN A 45 6.19 -10.55 -10.47
N VAL A 46 6.19 -9.61 -9.53
CA VAL A 46 5.49 -8.33 -9.66
C VAL A 46 6.07 -7.52 -10.81
N VAL A 47 7.39 -7.43 -10.92
CA VAL A 47 8.07 -6.70 -11.99
C VAL A 47 7.73 -7.29 -13.36
N GLN A 48 7.80 -8.62 -13.51
CA GLN A 48 7.45 -9.29 -14.76
C GLN A 48 5.99 -9.07 -15.16
N PHE A 49 5.07 -9.17 -14.20
CA PHE A 49 3.66 -8.88 -14.41
C PHE A 49 3.45 -7.44 -14.87
N VAL A 50 4.01 -6.47 -14.16
CA VAL A 50 3.89 -5.05 -14.49
C VAL A 50 4.49 -4.74 -15.85
N ALA A 51 5.61 -5.35 -16.23
CA ALA A 51 6.21 -5.19 -17.55
C ALA A 51 5.24 -5.59 -18.67
N GLY A 52 4.60 -6.74 -18.55
CA GLY A 52 3.56 -7.18 -19.49
C GLY A 52 2.36 -6.24 -19.56
N ARG A 53 1.94 -5.71 -18.40
CA ARG A 53 0.81 -4.77 -18.34
C ARG A 53 1.17 -3.41 -18.95
N VAL A 54 2.38 -2.89 -18.70
CA VAL A 54 2.88 -1.64 -19.31
C VAL A 54 2.85 -1.75 -20.84
N GLU A 55 3.26 -2.89 -21.40
CA GLU A 55 3.22 -3.16 -22.82
C GLU A 55 1.77 -3.22 -23.34
N ALA A 56 0.85 -3.91 -22.64
CA ALA A 56 -0.57 -3.99 -23.00
C ALA A 56 -1.24 -2.59 -23.02
N PHE A 57 -0.82 -1.68 -22.15
CA PHE A 57 -1.26 -0.29 -22.14
C PHE A 57 -0.57 0.59 -23.20
N GLY A 58 0.31 0.02 -24.03
CA GLY A 58 1.04 0.71 -25.10
C GLY A 58 2.04 1.76 -24.59
N LYS A 59 2.66 1.49 -23.44
CA LYS A 59 3.64 2.40 -22.82
C LYS A 59 5.08 1.96 -23.12
N ASP A 60 6.01 2.92 -22.99
CA ASP A 60 7.43 2.71 -23.25
C ASP A 60 8.06 1.75 -22.22
N ARG A 61 8.97 0.89 -22.71
CA ARG A 61 9.71 -0.06 -21.86
C ARG A 61 10.67 0.62 -20.88
N GLY A 62 11.01 1.89 -21.06
CA GLY A 62 11.81 2.65 -20.10
C GLY A 62 11.19 2.73 -18.72
N ILE A 63 9.85 2.61 -18.64
CA ILE A 63 9.11 2.54 -17.38
C ILE A 63 9.43 1.26 -16.61
N VAL A 64 9.67 0.15 -17.33
CA VAL A 64 10.00 -1.14 -16.71
C VAL A 64 11.29 -1.05 -15.92
N ALA A 65 12.32 -0.37 -16.44
CA ALA A 65 13.57 -0.16 -15.72
C ALA A 65 13.37 0.65 -14.42
N ALA A 66 12.47 1.64 -14.43
CA ALA A 66 12.13 2.38 -13.22
C ALA A 66 11.39 1.50 -12.19
N VAL A 67 10.50 0.60 -12.65
CA VAL A 67 9.81 -0.37 -11.80
C VAL A 67 10.80 -1.38 -11.21
N GLU A 68 11.75 -1.89 -12.00
CA GLU A 68 12.82 -2.80 -11.55
C GLU A 68 13.68 -2.15 -10.46
N SER A 69 14.10 -0.87 -10.67
CA SER A 69 14.88 -0.13 -9.68
C SER A 69 14.11 0.06 -8.37
N ALA A 70 12.85 0.49 -8.46
CA ALA A 70 12.00 0.71 -7.30
C ALA A 70 11.72 -0.59 -6.51
N ALA A 71 11.51 -1.71 -7.21
CA ALA A 71 11.35 -3.01 -6.60
C ALA A 71 12.63 -3.47 -5.87
N GLY A 72 13.80 -3.30 -6.51
CA GLY A 72 15.09 -3.65 -5.90
C GLY A 72 15.41 -2.82 -4.65
N GLU A 73 15.01 -1.55 -4.62
CA GLU A 73 15.15 -0.69 -3.43
C GLU A 73 14.25 -1.16 -2.28
N ALA A 74 13.02 -1.59 -2.59
CA ALA A 74 12.10 -2.15 -1.61
C ALA A 74 12.64 -3.46 -1.03
N ASP A 75 13.20 -4.36 -1.85
CA ASP A 75 13.80 -5.62 -1.40
C ASP A 75 14.99 -5.41 -0.46
N GLY A 76 15.78 -4.36 -0.68
CA GLY A 76 16.96 -4.04 0.13
C GLY A 76 16.67 -3.42 1.49
N ALA A 77 15.44 -3.08 1.81
CA ALA A 77 15.11 -2.26 2.99
C ALA A 77 15.09 -3.01 4.34
N GLY A 78 15.31 -4.34 4.37
CA GLY A 78 15.40 -5.10 5.62
C GLY A 78 14.09 -5.11 6.45
N MET A 79 12.96 -5.16 5.78
CA MET A 79 11.62 -5.05 6.37
C MET A 79 11.22 -6.28 7.19
N GLU A 80 10.32 -6.08 8.14
CA GLU A 80 9.69 -7.17 8.87
C GLU A 80 8.73 -7.98 7.97
N ARG A 81 8.45 -9.21 8.41
CA ARG A 81 7.51 -10.09 7.69
C ARG A 81 6.12 -9.44 7.64
N GLY A 82 5.55 -9.33 6.44
CA GLY A 82 4.26 -8.67 6.20
C GLY A 82 4.36 -7.21 5.77
N GLU A 83 5.50 -6.56 5.92
CA GLU A 83 5.71 -5.17 5.46
C GLU A 83 6.26 -5.10 4.03
N HIS A 84 6.92 -6.17 3.60
CA HIS A 84 7.60 -6.21 2.30
C HIS A 84 6.64 -6.03 1.12
N VAL A 85 5.56 -6.83 1.04
CA VAL A 85 4.63 -6.76 -0.11
C VAL A 85 3.97 -5.39 -0.21
N PRO A 86 3.40 -4.79 0.86
CA PRO A 86 2.86 -3.44 0.79
C PRO A 86 3.88 -2.38 0.35
N ALA A 87 5.14 -2.49 0.80
CA ALA A 87 6.18 -1.55 0.42
C ALA A 87 6.56 -1.70 -1.06
N LEU A 88 6.72 -2.93 -1.54
CA LEU A 88 6.96 -3.25 -2.95
C LEU A 88 5.85 -2.68 -3.84
N LEU A 89 4.57 -2.93 -3.48
CA LEU A 89 3.44 -2.44 -4.27
C LEU A 89 3.39 -0.91 -4.33
N ARG A 90 3.71 -0.21 -3.23
CA ARG A 90 3.79 1.26 -3.22
C ARG A 90 4.93 1.79 -4.09
N ALA A 91 6.11 1.18 -4.00
CA ALA A 91 7.27 1.58 -4.80
C ALA A 91 6.98 1.41 -6.30
N VAL A 92 6.35 0.30 -6.69
CA VAL A 92 5.92 0.04 -8.06
C VAL A 92 4.84 1.03 -8.52
N ASP A 93 3.85 1.36 -7.67
CA ASP A 93 2.83 2.37 -7.98
C ASP A 93 3.43 3.75 -8.23
N ASP A 94 4.43 4.15 -7.43
CA ASP A 94 5.13 5.41 -7.60
C ASP A 94 5.92 5.46 -8.92
N ALA A 95 6.59 4.37 -9.27
CA ALA A 95 7.31 4.26 -10.55
C ALA A 95 6.36 4.35 -11.76
N LEU A 96 5.18 3.74 -11.68
CA LEU A 96 4.16 3.78 -12.73
C LEU A 96 3.54 5.16 -12.93
N ALA A 97 3.58 6.04 -11.92
CA ALA A 97 2.94 7.36 -11.97
C ALA A 97 3.44 8.23 -13.12
N VAL A 98 4.73 8.16 -13.44
CA VAL A 98 5.36 8.94 -14.54
C VAL A 98 4.73 8.61 -15.89
N ALA A 99 4.23 7.38 -16.06
CA ALA A 99 3.57 6.93 -17.28
C ALA A 99 2.06 7.25 -17.31
N GLY A 100 1.52 7.84 -16.26
CA GLY A 100 0.07 8.00 -16.08
C GLY A 100 -0.63 6.67 -15.82
N LEU A 101 0.11 5.69 -15.31
CA LEU A 101 -0.40 4.42 -14.83
C LEU A 101 -0.41 4.37 -13.29
N ALA A 102 -1.14 3.45 -12.74
CA ALA A 102 -1.21 3.16 -11.32
C ALA A 102 -1.30 1.64 -11.11
N LEU A 103 -0.83 1.18 -9.99
CA LEU A 103 -1.18 -0.12 -9.47
C LEU A 103 -2.52 -0.01 -8.73
N GLY A 104 -3.42 -0.95 -8.98
CA GLY A 104 -4.69 -1.06 -8.28
C GLY A 104 -4.74 -2.37 -7.53
N GLU A 105 -5.39 -2.37 -6.36
CA GLU A 105 -5.55 -3.52 -5.49
C GLU A 105 -7.02 -3.85 -5.31
N LEU A 106 -7.40 -5.11 -5.59
CA LEU A 106 -8.70 -5.66 -5.24
C LEU A 106 -8.64 -6.27 -3.84
N ARG A 107 -9.25 -5.59 -2.88
CA ARG A 107 -9.30 -6.04 -1.49
C ARG A 107 -10.38 -7.11 -1.32
N SER A 108 -9.97 -8.31 -1.00
CA SER A 108 -10.86 -9.45 -0.78
C SER A 108 -11.08 -9.79 0.69
N GLY A 109 -10.33 -9.14 1.60
CA GLY A 109 -10.42 -9.38 3.04
C GLY A 109 -9.75 -10.68 3.50
N ASP A 110 -8.97 -11.30 2.62
CA ASP A 110 -8.08 -12.43 2.92
C ASP A 110 -6.60 -11.97 2.90
N ASP A 111 -5.69 -12.86 3.25
CA ASP A 111 -4.24 -12.60 3.31
C ASP A 111 -3.58 -12.62 1.92
N THR A 112 -4.31 -12.22 0.88
CA THR A 112 -3.86 -12.27 -0.50
C THR A 112 -4.02 -10.91 -1.18
N TYR A 113 -2.97 -10.42 -1.81
CA TYR A 113 -3.02 -9.23 -2.65
C TYR A 113 -3.41 -9.61 -4.08
N ARG A 114 -4.46 -9.00 -4.61
CA ARG A 114 -4.84 -9.09 -6.02
C ARG A 114 -4.63 -7.74 -6.66
N VAL A 115 -3.61 -7.64 -7.49
CA VAL A 115 -3.18 -6.36 -8.06
C VAL A 115 -3.24 -6.35 -9.57
N GLY A 116 -3.51 -5.18 -10.13
CA GLY A 116 -3.52 -4.96 -11.57
C GLY A 116 -3.01 -3.57 -11.92
N VAL A 117 -2.51 -3.39 -13.14
CA VAL A 117 -2.15 -2.05 -13.65
C VAL A 117 -3.38 -1.41 -14.27
N MET A 118 -3.55 -0.12 -14.02
CA MET A 118 -4.67 0.67 -14.53
C MET A 118 -4.22 2.07 -14.95
N ARG A 119 -5.03 2.79 -15.74
CA ARG A 119 -4.78 4.21 -15.99
C ARG A 119 -4.97 5.00 -14.71
N ARG A 120 -4.00 5.84 -14.36
CA ARG A 120 -4.07 6.70 -13.19
C ARG A 120 -5.08 7.82 -13.44
N THR A 121 -6.20 7.74 -12.78
CA THR A 121 -7.24 8.78 -12.73
C THR A 121 -7.68 8.96 -11.28
N ARG A 122 -8.30 10.11 -10.95
CA ARG A 122 -8.85 10.30 -9.60
C ARG A 122 -9.87 9.22 -9.23
N ALA A 123 -10.69 8.79 -10.19
CA ALA A 123 -11.71 7.76 -9.96
C ALA A 123 -11.08 6.38 -9.72
N SER A 124 -10.13 5.94 -10.57
CA SER A 124 -9.48 4.65 -10.42
C SER A 124 -8.64 4.57 -9.14
N SER A 125 -7.88 5.63 -8.83
CA SER A 125 -7.07 5.66 -7.60
C SER A 125 -7.91 5.66 -6.33
N ARG A 126 -9.09 6.29 -6.36
CA ARG A 126 -10.02 6.26 -5.22
C ARG A 126 -10.66 4.88 -5.04
N ALA A 127 -10.99 4.20 -6.14
CA ALA A 127 -11.66 2.90 -6.10
C ALA A 127 -10.70 1.75 -5.73
N TRP A 128 -9.50 1.77 -6.30
CA TRP A 128 -8.59 0.62 -6.32
C TRP A 128 -7.13 0.95 -6.00
N GLY A 129 -6.79 2.19 -5.62
CA GLY A 129 -5.40 2.55 -5.31
C GLY A 129 -4.82 1.65 -4.21
N VAL A 130 -3.53 1.31 -4.35
CA VAL A 130 -2.80 0.58 -3.30
C VAL A 130 -2.83 1.34 -2.00
N ASP A 131 -2.88 0.59 -0.91
CA ASP A 131 -2.95 1.17 0.41
C ASP A 131 -1.66 1.95 0.72
N ARG A 132 -1.85 3.15 1.27
CA ARG A 132 -0.75 4.01 1.68
C ARG A 132 -0.89 4.30 3.16
N PRO A 133 0.19 4.12 3.94
CA PRO A 133 0.13 4.51 5.33
C PRO A 133 -0.27 5.99 5.42
N SER A 134 -1.10 6.31 6.39
CA SER A 134 -1.43 7.70 6.70
C SER A 134 -0.14 8.53 6.82
N PRO A 135 -0.12 9.78 6.31
CA PRO A 135 0.99 10.68 6.54
C PRO A 135 1.16 11.04 8.02
N GLU A 136 0.20 10.69 8.85
CA GLU A 136 0.16 10.96 10.27
C GLU A 136 0.15 9.68 11.10
N LEU A 137 0.71 9.77 12.30
CA LEU A 137 0.72 8.72 13.31
C LEU A 137 -0.12 9.16 14.51
N LEU A 138 -0.84 8.22 15.10
CA LEU A 138 -1.47 8.36 16.40
C LEU A 138 -0.55 7.75 17.45
N TYR A 139 -0.15 8.55 18.41
CA TYR A 139 0.58 8.14 19.59
C TYR A 139 -0.39 8.10 20.75
N THR A 140 -0.64 6.94 21.33
CA THR A 140 -1.60 6.76 22.44
C THR A 140 -0.88 6.33 23.70
N VAL A 141 -1.09 7.10 24.78
CA VAL A 141 -0.59 6.77 26.11
C VAL A 141 -1.78 6.66 27.06
N VAL A 142 -1.92 5.49 27.71
CA VAL A 142 -2.93 5.27 28.74
C VAL A 142 -2.32 5.57 30.10
N CYS A 143 -2.75 6.65 30.73
CA CYS A 143 -2.30 7.04 32.07
C CYS A 143 -2.71 6.00 33.12
N PRO A 144 -1.94 5.80 34.22
CA PRO A 144 -2.37 4.94 35.34
C PRO A 144 -3.73 5.31 35.95
N CYS A 145 -4.19 6.53 35.80
CA CYS A 145 -5.55 6.93 36.21
C CYS A 145 -6.67 6.42 35.27
N GLY A 146 -6.31 5.80 34.14
CA GLY A 146 -7.24 5.36 33.10
C GLY A 146 -7.54 6.41 32.01
N GLY A 147 -7.00 7.62 32.13
CA GLY A 147 -7.12 8.66 31.09
C GLY A 147 -6.33 8.29 29.84
N MET A 148 -6.95 8.39 28.67
CA MET A 148 -6.31 8.18 27.37
C MET A 148 -5.86 9.53 26.80
N ASN A 149 -4.59 9.61 26.41
CA ASN A 149 -4.00 10.80 25.82
C ASN A 149 -3.50 10.44 24.43
N VAL A 150 -3.87 11.21 23.41
CA VAL A 150 -3.60 10.91 22.01
C VAL A 150 -2.98 12.13 21.34
N TRP A 151 -1.86 11.90 20.64
CA TRP A 151 -1.25 12.89 19.75
C TRP A 151 -1.33 12.37 18.32
N GLN A 152 -1.79 13.22 17.42
CA GLN A 152 -1.76 12.97 15.99
C GLN A 152 -0.68 13.85 15.39
N LEU A 153 0.41 13.22 14.93
CA LEU A 153 1.58 13.93 14.42
C LEU A 153 1.96 13.41 13.03
N PRO A 154 2.44 14.30 12.14
CA PRO A 154 3.06 13.88 10.89
C PRO A 154 4.20 12.87 11.13
N ARG A 155 4.35 11.88 10.24
CA ARG A 155 5.44 10.89 10.33
C ARG A 155 6.83 11.52 10.30
N THR A 156 6.93 12.75 9.78
CA THR A 156 8.17 13.52 9.69
C THR A 156 8.49 14.28 10.98
N GLU A 157 7.55 14.36 11.91
CA GLU A 157 7.76 15.00 13.21
C GLU A 157 8.33 14.02 14.24
N ALA A 158 9.03 14.59 15.22
CA ALA A 158 9.52 13.80 16.36
C ALA A 158 8.34 13.22 17.15
N LYS A 159 8.56 12.06 17.78
CA LYS A 159 7.60 11.47 18.73
C LYS A 159 7.29 12.48 19.83
N PRO A 160 6.08 12.46 20.45
CA PRO A 160 5.81 13.27 21.63
C PRO A 160 6.79 12.87 22.74
N ALA A 161 7.39 13.87 23.36
CA ALA A 161 8.41 13.73 24.40
C ALA A 161 8.07 14.52 25.68
N ASP A 162 6.93 15.18 25.68
CA ASP A 162 6.36 15.89 26.82
C ASP A 162 4.82 15.84 26.80
N GLY A 163 4.22 16.13 27.90
CA GLY A 163 2.77 16.21 28.06
C GLY A 163 2.28 15.69 29.40
N GLU A 164 1.18 16.26 29.84
CA GLU A 164 0.47 15.85 31.03
C GLU A 164 -0.84 15.14 30.68
N CYS A 165 -1.27 14.28 31.57
CA CYS A 165 -2.56 13.61 31.43
C CYS A 165 -3.71 14.62 31.58
N ASP A 166 -4.56 14.74 30.57
CA ASP A 166 -5.72 15.66 30.61
C ASP A 166 -6.70 15.36 31.76
N SER A 167 -6.69 14.11 32.27
CA SER A 167 -7.62 13.69 33.32
C SER A 167 -7.10 13.94 34.73
N CYS A 168 -5.78 13.85 34.98
CA CYS A 168 -5.25 13.93 36.36
C CYS A 168 -4.01 14.81 36.51
N GLY A 169 -3.48 15.39 35.43
CA GLY A 169 -2.30 16.25 35.45
C GLY A 169 -0.97 15.52 35.69
N LEU A 170 -0.94 14.20 35.66
CA LEU A 170 0.30 13.43 35.78
C LEU A 170 1.16 13.65 34.53
N ASN A 171 2.44 14.00 34.70
CA ASN A 171 3.40 13.98 33.59
C ASN A 171 3.50 12.59 32.99
N LEU A 172 3.33 12.49 31.69
CA LEU A 172 3.35 11.22 30.96
C LEU A 172 4.74 10.84 30.43
N PHE A 173 5.68 11.77 30.52
CA PHE A 173 7.07 11.60 30.08
C PHE A 173 8.04 11.94 31.21
N ASP A 174 9.19 11.30 31.23
CA ASP A 174 10.28 11.65 32.13
C ASP A 174 11.09 12.84 31.61
N SER A 175 12.10 13.27 32.35
CA SER A 175 12.96 14.40 31.97
C SER A 175 13.81 14.15 30.72
N ALA A 176 13.88 12.91 30.23
CA ALA A 176 14.55 12.54 28.99
C ALA A 176 13.57 12.44 27.79
N GLY A 177 12.28 12.71 28.00
CA GLY A 177 11.24 12.57 27.00
C GLY A 177 10.80 11.11 26.76
N THR A 178 11.11 10.21 27.68
CA THR A 178 10.67 8.82 27.59
C THR A 178 9.29 8.66 28.24
N PRO A 179 8.32 8.01 27.59
CA PRO A 179 7.01 7.78 28.20
C PRO A 179 7.16 6.96 29.50
N ILE A 180 6.50 7.39 30.58
CA ILE A 180 6.54 6.65 31.87
C ILE A 180 5.67 5.38 31.86
N VAL A 181 4.84 5.22 30.83
CA VAL A 181 4.04 4.03 30.53
C VAL A 181 4.20 3.68 29.05
N SER A 182 3.74 2.50 28.64
CA SER A 182 3.82 2.11 27.24
C SER A 182 3.04 3.09 26.33
N MET A 183 3.66 3.47 25.22
CA MET A 183 3.06 4.28 24.18
C MET A 183 2.77 3.37 22.97
N ALA A 184 1.52 3.29 22.57
CA ALA A 184 1.11 2.66 21.33
C ALA A 184 1.27 3.66 20.17
N VAL A 185 1.62 3.14 18.98
CA VAL A 185 1.77 3.94 17.75
C VAL A 185 0.98 3.26 16.64
N GLU A 186 0.07 4.00 16.02
CA GLU A 186 -0.79 3.50 14.97
C GLU A 186 -0.84 4.48 13.80
N ASN A 187 -1.27 4.03 12.62
CA ASN A 187 -1.58 4.93 11.51
C ASN A 187 -2.85 5.70 11.83
N ALA A 188 -2.84 7.01 11.67
CA ALA A 188 -4.05 7.80 11.68
C ALA A 188 -4.89 7.43 10.45
N GLY A 189 -6.07 6.84 10.65
CA GLY A 189 -6.96 6.34 9.60
C GLY A 189 -7.49 7.41 8.64
#